data_cb6321147ed573b27a4f1ad3bb4c890c
#
_entry.id   cb6321147ed573b27a4f1ad3bb4c890c
#
_cell.length_a   1.000
_cell.length_b   1.000
_cell.length_c   1.000
_cell.angle_alpha   90.00
_cell.angle_beta   90.00
_cell.angle_gamma   90.00
#
_symmetry.space_group_name_H-M   'P 1'
#
loop_
_entity.id
_entity.type
_entity.pdbx_description
1 polymer ?
#
loop_
_entity_poly.entity_id
_entity_poly.type
_entity_poly.pdbx_seq_one_letter_code
_entity_poly.pdbx_strand_id
1 'polypeptide(L)'
;MTDAAAPADDDHGLDAHGGWPGLLTELLAGRDLTAPQARSAMATILDGRATPAQLIGFVVALRAKGETADELSGLLDAVLAAAEIVPLSEELRARAVDVVGTGGDRSHSINVSTMAAIVVAGAGVPVCKHGARGASSLCGTADVLEALGVVLELSPEGVRRCVEEAGMGFCFAPRFHPAFRFAAPSRREIGIPTVFNLLGPMANPGRVRRQIIGVADARFAERMLASLRAHGSTDAWVVHGGGLDELTTTGPSTVLALDHEGGAHTFTVDPVALGLAPATHEQLVGGDPEHNADVVRRVVAGEHGAHRDIVVLNAAAALVVAGVAADLPAGLVLAGQSIDSGKAAEALATLVRVSHEAAES
;
A
#
# COMPACT_ATOMS: atom_id res chain seq x y z
N MET A 1 -8.24 24.31 -45.36
CA MET A 1 -7.03 24.30 -44.51
C MET A 1 -7.47 24.90 -43.18
N THR A 2 -7.91 24.03 -42.29
CA THR A 2 -8.29 24.41 -40.91
C THR A 2 -7.09 24.06 -40.04
N ASP A 3 -6.51 25.12 -39.51
CA ASP A 3 -5.40 25.11 -38.56
C ASP A 3 -5.89 24.40 -37.29
N ALA A 4 -5.44 23.18 -37.07
CA ALA A 4 -5.70 22.49 -35.82
C ALA A 4 -4.77 23.13 -34.79
N ALA A 5 -5.34 23.92 -33.90
CA ALA A 5 -4.64 24.44 -32.74
C ALA A 5 -3.98 23.28 -31.98
N ALA A 6 -2.68 23.37 -31.82
CA ALA A 6 -1.92 22.49 -30.92
C ALA A 6 -2.55 22.56 -29.52
N PRO A 7 -2.64 21.42 -28.77
CA PRO A 7 -3.12 21.46 -27.42
C PRO A 7 -2.24 22.43 -26.61
N ALA A 8 -2.87 23.29 -25.84
CA ALA A 8 -2.19 24.21 -24.93
C ALA A 8 -1.18 23.40 -24.11
N ASP A 9 0.06 23.89 -24.10
CA ASP A 9 1.17 23.42 -23.27
C ASP A 9 0.76 23.62 -21.80
N ASP A 10 0.11 22.62 -21.21
CA ASP A 10 -0.09 22.54 -19.76
C ASP A 10 1.26 22.11 -19.18
N ASP A 11 2.20 23.05 -19.25
CA ASP A 11 3.49 22.93 -18.58
C ASP A 11 3.19 22.94 -17.08
N HIS A 12 3.32 21.77 -16.42
CA HIS A 12 3.12 21.59 -14.97
C HIS A 12 4.04 22.49 -14.13
N GLY A 13 4.48 23.61 -14.69
CA GLY A 13 5.32 24.60 -14.05
C GLY A 13 6.77 24.17 -13.84
N LEU A 14 7.22 23.07 -14.47
CA LEU A 14 8.61 22.60 -14.31
C LEU A 14 9.61 23.65 -14.77
N ASP A 15 9.33 24.38 -15.86
CA ASP A 15 10.18 25.46 -16.37
C ASP A 15 10.24 26.63 -15.40
N ALA A 16 9.18 26.92 -14.66
CA ALA A 16 9.19 27.94 -13.61
C ALA A 16 10.17 27.61 -12.47
N HIS A 17 10.58 26.36 -12.36
CA HIS A 17 11.56 25.87 -11.40
C HIS A 17 12.96 25.62 -12.01
N GLY A 18 13.23 26.16 -13.21
CA GLY A 18 14.51 25.99 -13.91
C GLY A 18 14.63 24.66 -14.67
N GLY A 19 13.50 23.96 -14.87
CA GLY A 19 13.44 22.70 -15.59
C GLY A 19 14.22 21.57 -14.88
N TRP A 20 14.47 20.49 -15.60
CA TRP A 20 15.26 19.37 -15.07
C TRP A 20 16.67 19.77 -14.61
N PRO A 21 17.42 20.64 -15.34
CA PRO A 21 18.75 21.07 -14.87
C PRO A 21 18.70 21.80 -13.53
N GLY A 22 17.69 22.64 -13.30
CA GLY A 22 17.51 23.35 -12.03
C GLY A 22 17.27 22.37 -10.87
N LEU A 23 16.29 21.48 -11.00
CA LEU A 23 15.97 20.51 -9.95
C LEU A 23 17.14 19.55 -9.65
N LEU A 24 17.81 19.06 -10.67
CA LEU A 24 18.95 18.17 -10.49
C LEU A 24 20.13 18.89 -9.81
N THR A 25 20.37 20.17 -10.14
CA THR A 25 21.41 20.97 -9.48
C THR A 25 21.11 21.15 -7.98
N GLU A 26 19.85 21.41 -7.61
CA GLU A 26 19.45 21.50 -6.21
C GLU A 26 19.72 20.17 -5.47
N LEU A 27 19.23 19.06 -6.02
CA LEU A 27 19.41 17.73 -5.41
C LEU A 27 20.88 17.34 -5.27
N LEU A 28 21.70 17.58 -6.30
CA LEU A 28 23.13 17.27 -6.27
C LEU A 28 23.91 18.16 -5.29
N ALA A 29 23.40 19.35 -4.99
CA ALA A 29 23.94 20.22 -3.96
C ALA A 29 23.44 19.86 -2.54
N GLY A 30 22.66 18.78 -2.40
CA GLY A 30 22.07 18.35 -1.12
C GLY A 30 20.93 19.24 -0.64
N ARG A 31 20.35 20.09 -1.52
CA ARG A 31 19.23 20.96 -1.15
C ARG A 31 17.89 20.26 -1.41
N ASP A 32 16.95 20.52 -0.51
CA ASP A 32 15.61 19.96 -0.59
C ASP A 32 14.77 20.68 -1.64
N LEU A 33 13.93 19.93 -2.35
CA LEU A 33 12.92 20.51 -3.21
C LEU A 33 11.70 20.90 -2.38
N THR A 34 11.04 21.96 -2.78
CA THR A 34 9.71 22.30 -2.27
C THR A 34 8.67 21.29 -2.78
N ALA A 35 7.54 21.15 -2.09
CA ALA A 35 6.45 20.29 -2.54
C ALA A 35 5.95 20.64 -3.97
N PRO A 36 5.79 21.92 -4.38
CA PRO A 36 5.48 22.28 -5.77
C PRO A 36 6.53 21.81 -6.79
N GLN A 37 7.82 21.93 -6.49
CA GLN A 37 8.89 21.45 -7.37
C GLN A 37 8.84 19.93 -7.55
N ALA A 38 8.70 19.19 -6.45
CA ALA A 38 8.58 17.74 -6.47
C ALA A 38 7.32 17.29 -7.23
N ARG A 39 6.19 17.97 -7.02
CA ARG A 39 4.93 17.73 -7.74
C ARG A 39 5.10 17.95 -9.24
N SER A 40 5.69 19.05 -9.68
CA SER A 40 5.91 19.35 -11.10
C SER A 40 6.81 18.31 -11.78
N ALA A 41 7.88 17.87 -11.10
CA ALA A 41 8.75 16.82 -11.61
C ALA A 41 7.99 15.50 -11.79
N MET A 42 7.22 15.07 -10.78
CA MET A 42 6.46 13.83 -10.86
C MET A 42 5.35 13.91 -11.91
N ALA A 43 4.62 15.01 -11.99
CA ALA A 43 3.60 15.22 -13.02
C ALA A 43 4.19 15.10 -14.43
N THR A 44 5.36 15.72 -14.67
CA THR A 44 6.08 15.60 -15.96
C THR A 44 6.47 14.15 -16.28
N ILE A 45 6.86 13.37 -15.26
CA ILE A 45 7.14 11.93 -15.42
C ILE A 45 5.87 11.15 -15.76
N LEU A 46 4.78 11.40 -15.04
CA LEU A 46 3.52 10.68 -15.20
C LEU A 46 2.82 11.01 -16.52
N ASP A 47 3.09 12.17 -17.12
CA ASP A 47 2.64 12.52 -18.47
C ASP A 47 3.50 11.91 -19.59
N GLY A 48 4.59 11.21 -19.22
CA GLY A 48 5.51 10.64 -20.20
C GLY A 48 6.39 11.65 -20.91
N ARG A 49 6.51 12.89 -20.39
CA ARG A 49 7.33 13.97 -20.96
C ARG A 49 8.78 13.96 -20.47
N ALA A 50 9.07 13.22 -19.40
CA ALA A 50 10.44 13.01 -18.94
C ALA A 50 11.15 11.94 -19.78
N THR A 51 12.38 12.22 -20.21
CA THR A 51 13.21 11.20 -20.81
C THR A 51 13.68 10.19 -19.76
N PRO A 52 14.06 8.96 -20.14
CA PRO A 52 14.63 7.99 -19.19
C PRO A 52 15.82 8.55 -18.40
N ALA A 53 16.69 9.35 -19.02
CA ALA A 53 17.82 9.97 -18.35
C ALA A 53 17.40 10.97 -17.28
N GLN A 54 16.39 11.81 -17.56
CA GLN A 54 15.84 12.77 -16.62
C GLN A 54 15.17 12.06 -15.43
N LEU A 55 14.35 11.04 -15.70
CA LEU A 55 13.71 10.25 -14.66
C LEU A 55 14.74 9.58 -13.77
N ILE A 56 15.70 8.83 -14.35
CA ILE A 56 16.72 8.12 -13.57
C ILE A 56 17.57 9.12 -12.78
N GLY A 57 18.03 10.20 -13.42
CA GLY A 57 18.79 11.25 -12.75
C GLY A 57 18.05 11.82 -11.55
N PHE A 58 16.76 12.10 -11.70
CA PHE A 58 15.92 12.65 -10.63
C PHE A 58 15.75 11.66 -9.46
N VAL A 59 15.27 10.44 -9.72
CA VAL A 59 14.98 9.50 -8.63
C VAL A 59 16.24 9.03 -7.90
N VAL A 60 17.38 8.93 -8.60
CA VAL A 60 18.65 8.55 -8.00
C VAL A 60 19.24 9.70 -7.16
N ALA A 61 19.21 10.93 -7.68
CA ALA A 61 19.68 12.11 -6.93
C ALA A 61 18.83 12.34 -5.67
N LEU A 62 17.49 12.24 -5.81
CA LEU A 62 16.55 12.37 -4.69
C LEU A 62 16.83 11.30 -3.63
N ARG A 63 17.04 10.04 -4.05
CA ARG A 63 17.34 8.92 -3.17
C ARG A 63 18.69 9.08 -2.47
N ALA A 64 19.70 9.55 -3.19
CA ALA A 64 21.05 9.76 -2.64
C ALA A 64 21.08 10.88 -1.60
N LYS A 65 20.32 11.97 -1.84
CA LYS A 65 20.13 13.05 -0.87
C LYS A 65 19.32 12.57 0.35
N GLY A 66 18.35 11.73 0.14
CA GLY A 66 17.29 11.35 1.08
C GLY A 66 16.07 12.26 0.92
N GLU A 67 14.92 11.63 0.72
CA GLU A 67 13.64 12.29 0.53
C GLU A 67 13.18 13.00 1.82
N THR A 68 12.60 14.18 1.72
CA THR A 68 11.91 14.86 2.82
C THR A 68 10.41 14.57 2.81
N ALA A 69 9.72 14.94 3.89
CA ALA A 69 8.26 14.81 3.96
C ALA A 69 7.56 15.72 2.94
N ASP A 70 8.07 16.92 2.71
CA ASP A 70 7.53 17.87 1.74
C ASP A 70 7.71 17.37 0.31
N GLU A 71 8.89 16.82 -0.01
CA GLU A 71 9.15 16.20 -1.31
C GLU A 71 8.22 15.01 -1.54
N LEU A 72 8.07 14.10 -0.56
CA LEU A 72 7.13 12.98 -0.65
C LEU A 72 5.70 13.46 -0.83
N SER A 73 5.29 14.50 -0.11
CA SER A 73 3.94 15.07 -0.24
C SER A 73 3.69 15.63 -1.63
N GLY A 74 4.63 16.39 -2.19
CA GLY A 74 4.49 16.93 -3.55
C GLY A 74 4.47 15.83 -4.62
N LEU A 75 5.31 14.80 -4.49
CA LEU A 75 5.30 13.64 -5.37
C LEU A 75 3.97 12.87 -5.28
N LEU A 76 3.46 12.68 -4.06
CA LEU A 76 2.20 12.00 -3.80
C LEU A 76 1.01 12.77 -4.38
N ASP A 77 0.98 14.10 -4.26
CA ASP A 77 -0.02 14.95 -4.89
C ASP A 77 -0.17 14.69 -6.39
N ALA A 78 0.97 14.61 -7.11
CA ALA A 78 0.96 14.33 -8.54
C ALA A 78 0.45 12.92 -8.86
N VAL A 79 0.89 11.91 -8.09
CA VAL A 79 0.44 10.52 -8.26
C VAL A 79 -1.07 10.41 -8.02
N LEU A 80 -1.55 11.03 -6.94
CA LEU A 80 -2.96 11.03 -6.60
C LEU A 80 -3.81 11.79 -7.63
N ALA A 81 -3.29 12.87 -8.22
CA ALA A 81 -3.99 13.62 -9.27
C ALA A 81 -4.12 12.83 -10.58
N ALA A 82 -3.13 11.99 -10.90
CA ALA A 82 -3.11 11.15 -12.10
C ALA A 82 -3.80 9.78 -11.92
N ALA A 83 -4.25 9.44 -10.71
CA ALA A 83 -4.88 8.16 -10.41
C ALA A 83 -6.35 8.12 -10.84
N GLU A 84 -6.82 6.95 -11.29
CA GLU A 84 -8.25 6.67 -11.35
C GLU A 84 -8.80 6.46 -9.94
N ILE A 85 -9.94 7.06 -9.62
CA ILE A 85 -10.49 7.08 -8.26
C ILE A 85 -11.60 6.05 -8.14
N VAL A 86 -11.57 5.21 -7.10
CA VAL A 86 -12.70 4.38 -6.69
C VAL A 86 -13.73 5.28 -6.00
N PRO A 87 -14.98 5.37 -6.51
CA PRO A 87 -15.98 6.33 -6.02
C PRO A 87 -16.67 5.83 -4.74
N LEU A 88 -15.90 5.62 -3.68
CA LEU A 88 -16.43 5.30 -2.36
C LEU A 88 -17.23 6.49 -1.81
N SER A 89 -18.35 6.22 -1.14
CA SER A 89 -19.06 7.24 -0.36
C SER A 89 -18.14 7.81 0.74
N GLU A 90 -18.41 9.02 1.19
CA GLU A 90 -17.61 9.64 2.26
C GLU A 90 -17.65 8.81 3.55
N GLU A 91 -18.82 8.23 3.89
CA GLU A 91 -18.96 7.33 5.03
C GLU A 91 -18.08 6.07 4.88
N LEU A 92 -18.12 5.44 3.70
CA LEU A 92 -17.34 4.24 3.44
C LEU A 92 -15.84 4.53 3.42
N ARG A 93 -15.44 5.67 2.82
CA ARG A 93 -14.04 6.14 2.81
C ARG A 93 -13.48 6.38 4.21
N ALA A 94 -14.30 6.94 5.10
CA ALA A 94 -13.91 7.20 6.49
C ALA A 94 -13.78 5.92 7.34
N ARG A 95 -14.50 4.84 6.97
CA ARG A 95 -14.51 3.57 7.70
C ARG A 95 -13.58 2.53 7.11
N ALA A 96 -13.32 2.60 5.81
CA ALA A 96 -12.50 1.61 5.14
C ALA A 96 -11.03 1.73 5.54
N VAL A 97 -10.36 0.58 5.59
CA VAL A 97 -8.93 0.49 5.87
C VAL A 97 -8.18 -0.07 4.67
N ASP A 98 -6.92 0.37 4.51
CA ASP A 98 -5.93 -0.29 3.64
C ASP A 98 -4.84 -0.93 4.49
N VAL A 99 -4.42 -2.13 4.11
CA VAL A 99 -3.30 -2.86 4.72
C VAL A 99 -2.32 -3.18 3.59
N VAL A 100 -1.18 -2.51 3.56
CA VAL A 100 -0.26 -2.56 2.43
C VAL A 100 1.20 -2.48 2.92
N GLY A 101 2.14 -2.96 2.13
CA GLY A 101 3.57 -2.82 2.38
C GLY A 101 4.30 -2.14 1.22
N THR A 102 5.50 -1.62 1.50
CA THR A 102 6.38 -1.05 0.46
C THR A 102 6.95 -2.12 -0.47
N GLY A 103 6.94 -3.37 0.00
CA GLY A 103 7.69 -4.44 -0.64
C GLY A 103 9.20 -4.24 -0.50
N GLY A 104 9.95 -5.15 -1.09
CA GLY A 104 11.41 -5.03 -1.17
C GLY A 104 12.18 -5.47 0.06
N ASP A 105 11.52 -6.05 1.03
CA ASP A 105 12.10 -6.62 2.26
C ASP A 105 12.90 -7.92 2.00
N ARG A 106 12.67 -8.57 0.84
CA ARG A 106 13.32 -9.82 0.42
C ARG A 106 13.12 -11.00 1.38
N SER A 107 12.11 -10.93 2.22
CA SER A 107 11.76 -11.99 3.17
C SER A 107 11.18 -13.22 2.49
N HIS A 108 10.58 -13.03 1.31
CA HIS A 108 9.79 -14.05 0.62
C HIS A 108 8.69 -14.66 1.50
N SER A 109 8.18 -13.89 2.45
CA SER A 109 7.08 -14.31 3.33
C SER A 109 5.80 -14.56 2.53
N ILE A 110 4.85 -15.26 3.17
CA ILE A 110 3.48 -15.36 2.68
C ILE A 110 2.86 -13.96 2.51
N ASN A 111 1.75 -13.85 1.79
CA ASN A 111 1.08 -12.56 1.55
C ASN A 111 0.31 -12.09 2.80
N VAL A 112 1.04 -11.70 3.87
CA VAL A 112 0.50 -11.36 5.20
C VAL A 112 -0.56 -10.28 5.09
N SER A 113 -0.26 -9.13 4.46
CA SER A 113 -1.19 -8.01 4.33
C SER A 113 -2.47 -8.38 3.57
N THR A 114 -2.38 -9.28 2.58
CA THR A 114 -3.55 -9.77 1.83
C THR A 114 -4.46 -10.64 2.71
N MET A 115 -3.87 -11.57 3.46
CA MET A 115 -4.61 -12.41 4.39
C MET A 115 -5.21 -11.60 5.54
N ALA A 116 -4.44 -10.65 6.09
CA ALA A 116 -4.95 -9.74 7.11
C ALA A 116 -6.16 -8.94 6.61
N ALA A 117 -6.12 -8.43 5.36
CA ALA A 117 -7.24 -7.74 4.74
C ALA A 117 -8.51 -8.60 4.65
N ILE A 118 -8.38 -9.88 4.28
CA ILE A 118 -9.51 -10.82 4.24
C ILE A 118 -10.08 -11.05 5.64
N VAL A 119 -9.21 -11.22 6.65
CA VAL A 119 -9.63 -11.41 8.05
C VAL A 119 -10.34 -10.17 8.59
N VAL A 120 -9.84 -8.97 8.26
CA VAL A 120 -10.44 -7.68 8.63
C VAL A 120 -11.83 -7.51 7.99
N ALA A 121 -11.97 -7.86 6.71
CA ALA A 121 -13.27 -7.86 6.02
C ALA A 121 -14.26 -8.82 6.70
N GLY A 122 -13.82 -10.03 7.05
CA GLY A 122 -14.61 -11.01 7.80
C GLY A 122 -14.99 -10.54 9.21
N ALA A 123 -14.21 -9.63 9.81
CA ALA A 123 -14.57 -8.98 11.08
C ALA A 123 -15.57 -7.81 10.89
N GLY A 124 -16.00 -7.51 9.66
CA GLY A 124 -17.01 -6.51 9.35
C GLY A 124 -16.47 -5.08 9.12
N VAL A 125 -15.17 -4.94 8.96
CA VAL A 125 -14.54 -3.66 8.59
C VAL A 125 -14.34 -3.61 7.08
N PRO A 126 -14.84 -2.57 6.38
CA PRO A 126 -14.61 -2.43 4.96
C PRO A 126 -13.11 -2.29 4.63
N VAL A 127 -12.66 -2.99 3.60
CA VAL A 127 -11.28 -2.92 3.12
C VAL A 127 -11.24 -2.46 1.67
N CYS A 128 -10.52 -1.38 1.39
CA CYS A 128 -10.16 -0.98 0.03
C CYS A 128 -8.65 -1.15 -0.14
N LYS A 129 -8.24 -2.36 -0.52
CA LYS A 129 -6.82 -2.72 -0.56
C LYS A 129 -6.16 -2.28 -1.86
N HIS A 130 -5.05 -1.55 -1.74
CA HIS A 130 -4.18 -1.27 -2.86
C HIS A 130 -3.06 -2.31 -2.98
N GLY A 131 -2.66 -2.63 -4.20
CA GLY A 131 -1.56 -3.56 -4.39
C GLY A 131 -1.23 -3.85 -5.86
N ALA A 132 -0.13 -4.58 -6.06
CA ALA A 132 0.40 -4.92 -7.37
C ALA A 132 0.86 -6.39 -7.42
N ARG A 133 1.36 -6.80 -8.60
CA ARG A 133 2.10 -8.06 -8.74
C ARG A 133 3.46 -7.97 -8.06
N GLY A 134 4.03 -9.10 -7.72
CA GLY A 134 5.36 -9.19 -7.13
C GLY A 134 6.42 -8.58 -8.06
N ALA A 135 7.20 -7.63 -7.52
CA ALA A 135 8.32 -7.04 -8.26
C ALA A 135 9.66 -7.71 -7.91
N SER A 136 9.83 -8.10 -6.66
CA SER A 136 11.03 -8.76 -6.12
C SER A 136 10.73 -10.05 -5.36
N SER A 137 9.45 -10.37 -5.13
CA SER A 137 8.96 -11.59 -4.51
C SER A 137 8.44 -12.58 -5.56
N LEU A 138 8.35 -13.86 -5.20
CA LEU A 138 7.78 -14.92 -6.04
C LEU A 138 6.27 -14.75 -6.25
N CYS A 139 5.59 -14.09 -5.31
CA CYS A 139 4.14 -13.90 -5.32
C CYS A 139 3.80 -12.55 -4.69
N GLY A 140 3.19 -11.65 -5.44
CA GLY A 140 2.64 -10.39 -4.96
C GLY A 140 1.17 -10.51 -4.55
N THR A 141 0.60 -9.43 -4.04
CA THR A 141 -0.82 -9.36 -3.65
C THR A 141 -1.75 -9.73 -4.81
N ALA A 142 -1.50 -9.20 -6.00
CA ALA A 142 -2.33 -9.48 -7.18
C ALA A 142 -2.21 -10.95 -7.60
N ASP A 143 -1.01 -11.51 -7.53
CA ASP A 143 -0.75 -12.88 -7.96
C ASP A 143 -1.52 -13.90 -7.09
N VAL A 144 -1.50 -13.72 -5.76
CA VAL A 144 -2.23 -14.61 -4.85
C VAL A 144 -3.75 -14.43 -4.97
N LEU A 145 -4.25 -13.20 -5.16
CA LEU A 145 -5.70 -12.97 -5.34
C LEU A 145 -6.20 -13.60 -6.64
N GLU A 146 -5.43 -13.52 -7.72
CA GLU A 146 -5.73 -14.18 -9.00
C GLU A 146 -5.75 -15.71 -8.85
N ALA A 147 -4.78 -16.30 -8.14
CA ALA A 147 -4.75 -17.74 -7.84
C ALA A 147 -5.90 -18.18 -6.91
N LEU A 148 -6.47 -17.26 -6.13
CA LEU A 148 -7.69 -17.49 -5.35
C LEU A 148 -8.97 -17.34 -6.19
N GLY A 149 -8.87 -16.88 -7.44
CA GLY A 149 -9.99 -16.72 -8.36
C GLY A 149 -10.61 -15.32 -8.38
N VAL A 150 -9.97 -14.32 -7.78
CA VAL A 150 -10.46 -12.93 -7.82
C VAL A 150 -10.14 -12.29 -9.16
N VAL A 151 -11.11 -11.61 -9.78
CA VAL A 151 -10.88 -10.78 -10.98
C VAL A 151 -10.21 -9.48 -10.58
N LEU A 152 -9.04 -9.19 -11.16
CA LEU A 152 -8.19 -8.06 -10.75
C LEU A 152 -8.49 -6.77 -11.53
N GLU A 153 -8.77 -6.89 -12.84
CA GLU A 153 -8.92 -5.74 -13.73
C GLU A 153 -10.37 -5.23 -13.73
N LEU A 154 -10.83 -4.76 -12.57
CA LEU A 154 -12.15 -4.18 -12.41
C LEU A 154 -12.15 -2.68 -12.71
N SER A 155 -13.29 -2.17 -13.14
CA SER A 155 -13.56 -0.73 -13.19
C SER A 155 -13.58 -0.13 -11.77
N PRO A 156 -13.46 1.20 -11.62
CA PRO A 156 -13.61 1.85 -10.32
C PRO A 156 -14.92 1.50 -9.61
N GLU A 157 -16.02 1.42 -10.37
CA GLU A 157 -17.33 0.98 -9.89
C GLU A 157 -17.32 -0.49 -9.44
N GLY A 158 -16.65 -1.35 -10.20
CA GLY A 158 -16.53 -2.76 -9.86
C GLY A 158 -15.80 -2.96 -8.52
N VAL A 159 -14.71 -2.20 -8.29
CA VAL A 159 -14.00 -2.23 -6.99
C VAL A 159 -14.91 -1.69 -5.88
N ARG A 160 -15.62 -0.57 -6.10
CA ARG A 160 -16.58 -0.04 -5.13
C ARG A 160 -17.61 -1.09 -4.75
N ARG A 161 -18.20 -1.77 -5.74
CA ARG A 161 -19.16 -2.84 -5.53
C ARG A 161 -18.58 -3.98 -4.68
N CYS A 162 -17.33 -4.37 -4.93
CA CYS A 162 -16.65 -5.38 -4.10
C CYS A 162 -16.50 -4.91 -2.64
N VAL A 163 -16.13 -3.64 -2.39
CA VAL A 163 -16.04 -3.11 -1.02
C VAL A 163 -17.42 -3.12 -0.34
N GLU A 164 -18.48 -2.75 -1.04
CA GLU A 164 -19.84 -2.68 -0.49
C GLU A 164 -20.47 -4.05 -0.23
N GLU A 165 -20.32 -5.00 -1.16
CA GLU A 165 -21.01 -6.29 -1.11
C GLU A 165 -20.17 -7.42 -0.46
N ALA A 166 -18.86 -7.40 -0.66
CA ALA A 166 -17.94 -8.41 -0.11
C ALA A 166 -17.15 -7.92 1.11
N GLY A 167 -17.30 -6.66 1.50
CA GLY A 167 -16.49 -6.05 2.55
C GLY A 167 -15.03 -5.79 2.16
N MET A 168 -14.60 -6.21 0.98
CA MET A 168 -13.24 -5.99 0.48
C MET A 168 -13.24 -5.76 -1.03
N GLY A 169 -12.53 -4.72 -1.48
CA GLY A 169 -12.21 -4.47 -2.88
C GLY A 169 -10.70 -4.36 -3.09
N PHE A 170 -10.23 -4.77 -4.26
CA PHE A 170 -8.82 -4.71 -4.61
C PHE A 170 -8.56 -3.69 -5.73
N CYS A 171 -7.76 -2.68 -5.43
CA CYS A 171 -7.28 -1.69 -6.38
C CYS A 171 -5.98 -2.19 -7.01
N PHE A 172 -6.07 -2.79 -8.19
CA PHE A 172 -4.89 -3.27 -8.93
C PHE A 172 -4.08 -2.09 -9.46
N ALA A 173 -2.88 -1.86 -8.94
CA ALA A 173 -2.09 -0.66 -9.18
C ALA A 173 -1.89 -0.33 -10.68
N PRO A 174 -1.59 -1.27 -11.60
CA PRO A 174 -1.47 -0.96 -13.03
C PRO A 174 -2.76 -0.41 -13.65
N ARG A 175 -3.92 -0.82 -13.16
CA ARG A 175 -5.24 -0.36 -13.63
C ARG A 175 -5.56 1.04 -13.10
N PHE A 176 -5.25 1.32 -11.84
CA PHE A 176 -5.60 2.57 -11.18
C PHE A 176 -4.54 3.67 -11.30
N HIS A 177 -3.29 3.29 -11.59
CA HIS A 177 -2.17 4.20 -11.84
C HIS A 177 -1.55 3.94 -13.22
N PRO A 178 -2.31 4.09 -14.32
CA PRO A 178 -1.81 3.76 -15.66
C PRO A 178 -0.60 4.59 -16.07
N ALA A 179 -0.44 5.79 -15.49
CA ALA A 179 0.69 6.67 -15.74
C ALA A 179 2.04 6.11 -15.26
N PHE A 180 2.04 5.17 -14.31
CA PHE A 180 3.29 4.52 -13.86
C PHE A 180 3.98 3.72 -14.97
N ARG A 181 3.28 3.38 -16.07
CA ARG A 181 3.89 2.76 -17.27
C ARG A 181 5.07 3.55 -17.82
N PHE A 182 5.06 4.87 -17.69
CA PHE A 182 6.16 5.72 -18.17
C PHE A 182 7.43 5.60 -17.32
N ALA A 183 7.30 5.25 -16.04
CA ALA A 183 8.43 5.05 -15.13
C ALA A 183 8.89 3.58 -15.05
N ALA A 184 8.02 2.62 -15.37
CA ALA A 184 8.26 1.19 -15.14
C ALA A 184 9.50 0.61 -15.87
N PRO A 185 9.80 0.96 -17.15
CA PRO A 185 11.01 0.46 -17.80
C PRO A 185 12.29 0.92 -17.11
N SER A 186 12.42 2.22 -16.84
CA SER A 186 13.59 2.80 -16.19
C SER A 186 13.78 2.27 -14.76
N ARG A 187 12.69 2.08 -14.00
CA ARG A 187 12.75 1.48 -12.66
C ARG A 187 13.26 0.04 -12.68
N ARG A 188 12.86 -0.76 -13.67
CA ARG A 188 13.37 -2.13 -13.83
C ARG A 188 14.84 -2.14 -14.19
N GLU A 189 15.26 -1.24 -15.07
CA GLU A 189 16.64 -1.16 -15.54
C GLU A 189 17.62 -0.80 -14.42
N ILE A 190 17.28 0.19 -13.57
CA ILE A 190 18.15 0.57 -12.45
C ILE A 190 18.14 -0.44 -11.29
N GLY A 191 17.09 -1.25 -11.14
CA GLY A 191 17.04 -2.39 -10.21
C GLY A 191 17.18 -2.08 -8.72
N ILE A 192 17.01 -0.81 -8.29
CA ILE A 192 17.08 -0.39 -6.89
C ILE A 192 15.74 0.19 -6.41
N PRO A 193 15.45 0.12 -5.10
CA PRO A 193 14.32 0.82 -4.52
C PRO A 193 14.45 2.33 -4.69
N THR A 194 13.38 2.98 -5.14
CA THR A 194 13.29 4.43 -5.34
C THR A 194 12.08 5.00 -4.62
N VAL A 195 11.86 6.30 -4.71
CA VAL A 195 10.68 6.97 -4.14
C VAL A 195 9.36 6.33 -4.59
N PHE A 196 9.28 5.71 -5.75
CA PHE A 196 8.08 5.00 -6.21
C PHE A 196 7.66 3.84 -5.29
N ASN A 197 8.60 3.23 -4.57
CA ASN A 197 8.29 2.18 -3.59
C ASN A 197 7.57 2.76 -2.35
N LEU A 198 7.84 4.02 -2.02
CA LEU A 198 7.18 4.73 -0.93
C LEU A 198 5.82 5.28 -1.35
N LEU A 199 5.71 5.80 -2.59
CA LEU A 199 4.49 6.41 -3.11
C LEU A 199 3.36 5.41 -3.32
N GLY A 200 3.67 4.19 -3.81
CA GLY A 200 2.66 3.17 -4.09
C GLY A 200 1.73 2.90 -2.91
N PRO A 201 2.25 2.54 -1.72
CA PRO A 201 1.43 2.30 -0.53
C PRO A 201 0.59 3.50 -0.08
N MET A 202 1.07 4.73 -0.26
CA MET A 202 0.36 5.94 0.14
C MET A 202 -0.70 6.39 -0.88
N ALA A 203 -0.66 5.88 -2.11
CA ALA A 203 -1.49 6.33 -3.22
C ALA A 203 -2.76 5.48 -3.41
N ASN A 204 -3.46 5.13 -2.33
CA ASN A 204 -4.67 4.31 -2.42
C ASN A 204 -5.77 5.00 -3.26
N PRO A 205 -6.27 4.36 -4.34
CA PRO A 205 -7.30 4.93 -5.23
C PRO A 205 -8.65 5.18 -4.56
N GLY A 206 -8.97 4.47 -3.49
CA GLY A 206 -10.19 4.70 -2.70
C GLY A 206 -10.10 5.90 -1.76
N ARG A 207 -8.92 6.52 -1.65
CA ARG A 207 -8.67 7.65 -0.75
C ARG A 207 -9.11 7.36 0.68
N VAL A 208 -8.89 6.12 1.13
CA VAL A 208 -9.20 5.73 2.51
C VAL A 208 -8.35 6.53 3.49
N ARG A 209 -8.90 6.81 4.65
CA ARG A 209 -8.24 7.66 5.67
C ARG A 209 -7.57 6.86 6.76
N ARG A 210 -7.70 5.54 6.74
CA ARG A 210 -7.18 4.61 7.73
C ARG A 210 -6.28 3.60 7.04
N GLN A 211 -5.02 3.51 7.48
CA GLN A 211 -4.03 2.71 6.76
C GLN A 211 -3.04 2.07 7.71
N ILE A 212 -2.65 0.83 7.38
CA ILE A 212 -1.41 0.24 7.89
C ILE A 212 -0.46 0.10 6.72
N ILE A 213 0.72 0.70 6.87
CA ILE A 213 1.77 0.63 5.86
C ILE A 213 3.01 -0.01 6.47
N GLY A 214 3.35 -1.19 5.99
CA GLY A 214 4.62 -1.82 6.29
C GLY A 214 5.77 -1.19 5.51
N VAL A 215 6.91 -1.00 6.17
CA VAL A 215 8.12 -0.47 5.54
C VAL A 215 9.30 -1.43 5.75
N ALA A 216 9.98 -1.78 4.66
CA ALA A 216 11.20 -2.59 4.72
C ALA A 216 12.36 -1.84 5.39
N ASP A 217 12.35 -0.51 5.38
CA ASP A 217 13.35 0.36 5.97
C ASP A 217 12.68 1.40 6.88
N ALA A 218 12.88 1.24 8.19
CA ALA A 218 12.27 2.10 9.22
C ALA A 218 12.62 3.60 9.06
N ARG A 219 13.72 3.94 8.36
CA ARG A 219 14.11 5.35 8.11
C ARG A 219 13.07 6.16 7.34
N PHE A 220 12.13 5.49 6.63
CA PHE A 220 11.07 6.16 5.88
C PHE A 220 9.81 6.42 6.70
N ALA A 221 9.64 5.76 7.85
CA ALA A 221 8.39 5.76 8.60
C ALA A 221 7.89 7.17 8.93
N GLU A 222 8.77 8.03 9.48
CA GLU A 222 8.38 9.39 9.87
C GLU A 222 7.93 10.24 8.68
N ARG A 223 8.66 10.16 7.56
CA ARG A 223 8.36 10.94 6.34
C ARG A 223 7.06 10.47 5.69
N MET A 224 6.84 9.16 5.65
CA MET A 224 5.59 8.58 5.13
C MET A 224 4.41 8.96 6.02
N LEU A 225 4.53 8.88 7.36
CA LEU A 225 3.46 9.26 8.26
C LEU A 225 3.12 10.75 8.14
N ALA A 226 4.14 11.62 8.05
CA ALA A 226 3.94 13.05 7.83
C ALA A 226 3.21 13.34 6.51
N SER A 227 3.58 12.63 5.43
CA SER A 227 2.90 12.75 4.13
C SER A 227 1.46 12.24 4.19
N LEU A 228 1.20 11.10 4.81
CA LEU A 228 -0.16 10.58 5.02
C LEU A 228 -1.05 11.57 5.78
N ARG A 229 -0.52 12.15 6.86
CA ARG A 229 -1.23 13.18 7.64
C ARG A 229 -1.57 14.40 6.79
N ALA A 230 -0.61 14.88 5.98
CA ALA A 230 -0.83 16.02 5.07
C ALA A 230 -1.91 15.74 4.02
N HIS A 231 -2.11 14.47 3.65
CA HIS A 231 -3.12 14.03 2.68
C HIS A 231 -4.43 13.54 3.33
N GLY A 232 -4.63 13.83 4.61
CA GLY A 232 -5.93 13.63 5.28
C GLY A 232 -6.15 12.24 5.88
N SER A 233 -5.10 11.44 6.07
CA SER A 233 -5.21 10.24 6.90
C SER A 233 -5.54 10.65 8.34
N THR A 234 -6.53 9.98 8.95
CA THR A 234 -6.97 10.22 10.33
C THR A 234 -6.32 9.27 11.31
N ASP A 235 -6.14 8.03 10.91
CA ASP A 235 -5.50 6.98 11.69
C ASP A 235 -4.56 6.20 10.77
N ALA A 236 -3.30 6.13 11.09
CA ALA A 236 -2.34 5.40 10.28
C ALA A 236 -1.21 4.83 11.14
N TRP A 237 -0.83 3.59 10.86
CA TRP A 237 0.35 2.98 11.44
C TRP A 237 1.36 2.71 10.32
N VAL A 238 2.58 3.21 10.49
CA VAL A 238 3.74 2.80 9.69
C VAL A 238 4.54 1.82 10.53
N VAL A 239 4.66 0.58 10.05
CA VAL A 239 5.20 -0.55 10.83
C VAL A 239 6.47 -1.11 10.21
N HIS A 240 7.39 -1.59 11.06
CA HIS A 240 8.62 -2.26 10.66
C HIS A 240 8.90 -3.42 11.59
N GLY A 241 8.94 -4.63 11.08
CA GLY A 241 9.09 -5.86 11.86
C GLY A 241 10.42 -6.58 11.59
N GLY A 242 11.55 -6.11 12.17
CA GLY A 242 12.81 -6.83 12.08
C GLY A 242 13.32 -7.10 10.66
N GLY A 243 13.06 -6.18 9.73
CA GLY A 243 13.41 -6.32 8.32
C GLY A 243 12.22 -6.65 7.41
N LEU A 244 11.07 -7.04 7.96
CA LEU A 244 9.82 -7.20 7.23
C LEU A 244 9.06 -5.89 7.14
N ASP A 245 8.36 -5.69 6.03
CA ASP A 245 7.37 -4.62 5.87
C ASP A 245 5.98 -5.03 6.40
N GLU A 246 5.97 -5.66 7.60
CA GLU A 246 4.80 -6.15 8.34
C GLU A 246 5.09 -6.09 9.85
N LEU A 247 4.06 -6.19 10.71
CA LEU A 247 4.27 -6.65 12.07
C LEU A 247 4.66 -8.12 12.05
N THR A 248 5.71 -8.48 12.77
CA THR A 248 6.26 -9.85 12.72
C THR A 248 6.05 -10.62 14.01
N THR A 249 5.99 -11.93 13.90
CA THR A 249 6.05 -12.87 15.04
C THR A 249 7.47 -13.41 15.30
N THR A 250 8.46 -12.96 14.51
CA THR A 250 9.87 -13.38 14.71
C THR A 250 10.60 -12.56 15.78
N GLY A 251 10.00 -11.47 16.24
CA GLY A 251 10.53 -10.58 17.25
C GLY A 251 9.72 -9.29 17.39
N PRO A 252 10.19 -8.31 18.16
CA PRO A 252 9.51 -7.03 18.31
C PRO A 252 9.47 -6.24 17.00
N SER A 253 8.35 -5.53 16.79
CA SER A 253 8.13 -4.62 15.67
C SER A 253 8.01 -3.19 16.19
N THR A 254 8.54 -2.23 15.42
CA THR A 254 8.36 -0.79 15.70
C THR A 254 7.13 -0.29 14.96
N VAL A 255 6.31 0.48 15.64
CA VAL A 255 5.13 1.16 15.09
C VAL A 255 5.28 2.66 15.29
N LEU A 256 5.12 3.42 14.23
CA LEU A 256 4.91 4.86 14.27
C LEU A 256 3.44 5.12 13.92
N ALA A 257 2.67 5.59 14.88
CA ALA A 257 1.23 5.75 14.76
C ALA A 257 0.84 7.23 14.63
N LEU A 258 -0.13 7.51 13.77
CA LEU A 258 -0.94 8.70 13.74
C LEU A 258 -2.30 8.34 14.35
N ASP A 259 -2.75 9.07 15.32
CA ASP A 259 -4.06 8.92 15.94
C ASP A 259 -5.08 9.94 15.39
N HIS A 260 -6.35 9.71 15.67
CA HIS A 260 -7.47 10.55 15.21
C HIS A 260 -7.43 12.00 15.73
N GLU A 261 -6.64 12.29 16.75
CA GLU A 261 -6.41 13.65 17.27
C GLU A 261 -5.28 14.36 16.50
N GLY A 262 -4.63 13.64 15.57
CA GLY A 262 -3.50 14.12 14.77
C GLY A 262 -2.17 14.06 15.54
N GLY A 263 -2.12 13.37 16.67
CA GLY A 263 -0.91 13.06 17.40
C GLY A 263 -0.09 11.98 16.72
N ALA A 264 1.24 12.06 16.80
CA ALA A 264 2.12 11.01 16.33
C ALA A 264 2.94 10.47 17.51
N HIS A 265 2.98 9.15 17.64
CA HIS A 265 3.75 8.50 18.71
C HIS A 265 4.36 7.17 18.21
N THR A 266 5.43 6.77 18.87
CA THR A 266 6.13 5.51 18.54
C THR A 266 5.97 4.53 19.70
N PHE A 267 5.73 3.27 19.37
CA PHE A 267 5.72 2.18 20.34
C PHE A 267 6.24 0.88 19.73
N THR A 268 6.51 -0.09 20.58
CA THR A 268 6.97 -1.42 20.17
C THR A 268 5.85 -2.44 20.39
N VAL A 269 5.67 -3.31 19.42
CA VAL A 269 4.78 -4.48 19.50
C VAL A 269 5.66 -5.72 19.71
N ASP A 270 5.51 -6.36 20.86
CA ASP A 270 6.16 -7.63 21.16
C ASP A 270 5.11 -8.75 21.06
N PRO A 271 5.22 -9.64 20.07
CA PRO A 271 4.25 -10.72 19.86
C PRO A 271 4.19 -11.68 21.06
N VAL A 272 5.30 -11.90 21.75
CA VAL A 272 5.32 -12.79 22.94
C VAL A 272 4.54 -12.17 24.10
N ALA A 273 4.66 -10.87 24.32
CA ALA A 273 3.88 -10.15 25.32
C ALA A 273 2.37 -10.17 25.01
N LEU A 274 2.00 -10.35 23.75
CA LEU A 274 0.61 -10.52 23.30
C LEU A 274 0.12 -11.96 23.34
N GLY A 275 0.96 -12.92 23.79
CA GLY A 275 0.61 -14.33 23.89
C GLY A 275 0.75 -15.12 22.59
N LEU A 276 1.37 -14.57 21.56
CA LEU A 276 1.67 -15.26 20.33
C LEU A 276 2.97 -16.05 20.43
N ALA A 277 3.03 -17.23 19.80
CA ALA A 277 4.24 -18.02 19.76
C ALA A 277 5.31 -17.35 18.89
N PRO A 278 6.59 -17.30 19.32
CA PRO A 278 7.66 -16.81 18.47
C PRO A 278 7.82 -17.74 17.25
N ALA A 279 7.92 -17.14 16.06
CA ALA A 279 8.18 -17.86 14.82
C ALA A 279 9.62 -17.64 14.34
N THR A 280 10.07 -18.50 13.43
CA THR A 280 11.30 -18.26 12.65
C THR A 280 10.94 -17.73 11.25
N HIS A 281 11.93 -17.13 10.57
CA HIS A 281 11.72 -16.67 9.19
C HIS A 281 11.31 -17.82 8.26
N GLU A 282 11.92 -18.99 8.43
CA GLU A 282 11.61 -20.19 7.63
C GLU A 282 10.16 -20.63 7.76
N GLN A 283 9.55 -20.44 8.94
CA GLN A 283 8.14 -20.75 9.18
C GLN A 283 7.17 -19.77 8.52
N LEU A 284 7.65 -18.61 8.06
CA LEU A 284 6.86 -17.58 7.42
C LEU A 284 7.07 -17.51 5.91
N VAL A 285 8.01 -18.30 5.38
CA VAL A 285 8.33 -18.30 3.95
C VAL A 285 7.12 -18.79 3.14
N GLY A 286 6.78 -18.02 2.11
CA GLY A 286 5.80 -18.36 1.10
C GLY A 286 6.40 -19.08 -0.10
N GLY A 287 5.66 -19.14 -1.18
CA GLY A 287 6.06 -19.78 -2.43
C GLY A 287 5.54 -19.04 -3.65
N ASP A 288 5.24 -19.81 -4.67
CA ASP A 288 4.55 -19.34 -5.87
C ASP A 288 3.08 -18.98 -5.55
N PRO A 289 2.35 -18.38 -6.49
CA PRO A 289 0.96 -17.96 -6.26
C PRO A 289 0.03 -19.08 -5.80
N GLU A 290 0.16 -20.28 -6.36
CA GLU A 290 -0.69 -21.43 -6.00
C GLU A 290 -0.39 -21.90 -4.57
N HIS A 291 0.88 -22.00 -4.20
CA HIS A 291 1.29 -22.32 -2.84
C HIS A 291 0.72 -21.31 -1.83
N ASN A 292 0.86 -20.02 -2.11
CA ASN A 292 0.38 -18.96 -1.22
C ASN A 292 -1.16 -18.95 -1.17
N ALA A 293 -1.85 -19.20 -2.27
CA ALA A 293 -3.31 -19.38 -2.27
C ALA A 293 -3.77 -20.52 -1.39
N ASP A 294 -3.04 -21.65 -1.38
CA ASP A 294 -3.33 -22.76 -0.47
C ASP A 294 -3.09 -22.39 0.99
N VAL A 295 -2.04 -21.62 1.29
CA VAL A 295 -1.83 -21.09 2.65
C VAL A 295 -3.00 -20.19 3.06
N VAL A 296 -3.46 -19.28 2.18
CA VAL A 296 -4.65 -18.46 2.46
C VAL A 296 -5.85 -19.33 2.81
N ARG A 297 -6.18 -20.32 1.96
CA ARG A 297 -7.33 -21.23 2.18
C ARG A 297 -7.25 -21.95 3.52
N ARG A 298 -6.06 -22.45 3.90
CA ARG A 298 -5.84 -23.13 5.18
C ARG A 298 -6.00 -22.19 6.37
N VAL A 299 -5.41 -20.99 6.30
CA VAL A 299 -5.50 -19.99 7.38
C VAL A 299 -6.95 -19.56 7.59
N VAL A 300 -7.68 -19.19 6.53
CA VAL A 300 -9.09 -18.77 6.68
C VAL A 300 -10.03 -19.91 7.04
N ALA A 301 -9.62 -21.17 6.82
CA ALA A 301 -10.31 -22.37 7.30
C ALA A 301 -10.00 -22.70 8.77
N GLY A 302 -9.18 -21.92 9.45
CA GLY A 302 -8.91 -22.07 10.88
C GLY A 302 -7.64 -22.82 11.24
N GLU A 303 -6.77 -23.16 10.28
CA GLU A 303 -5.49 -23.83 10.59
C GLU A 303 -4.63 -22.97 11.53
N HIS A 304 -4.14 -23.58 12.61
CA HIS A 304 -3.26 -22.94 13.58
C HIS A 304 -1.80 -23.02 13.13
N GLY A 305 -0.96 -22.08 13.63
CA GLY A 305 0.48 -22.05 13.40
C GLY A 305 1.00 -20.68 13.04
N ALA A 306 2.28 -20.60 12.70
CA ALA A 306 3.00 -19.35 12.48
C ALA A 306 2.36 -18.44 11.40
N HIS A 307 1.81 -19.03 10.33
CA HIS A 307 1.12 -18.28 9.29
C HIS A 307 -0.14 -17.58 9.82
N ARG A 308 -0.97 -18.32 10.62
CA ARG A 308 -2.15 -17.72 11.24
C ARG A 308 -1.76 -16.63 12.24
N ASP A 309 -0.74 -16.87 13.07
CA ASP A 309 -0.35 -15.95 14.12
C ASP A 309 0.10 -14.59 13.57
N ILE A 310 0.93 -14.57 12.53
CA ILE A 310 1.35 -13.31 11.90
C ILE A 310 0.18 -12.61 11.19
N VAL A 311 -0.72 -13.35 10.55
CA VAL A 311 -1.92 -12.80 9.91
C VAL A 311 -2.86 -12.19 10.93
N VAL A 312 -3.12 -12.89 12.04
CA VAL A 312 -3.99 -12.39 13.13
C VAL A 312 -3.39 -11.15 13.79
N LEU A 313 -2.06 -11.08 13.96
CA LEU A 313 -1.37 -9.91 14.49
C LEU A 313 -1.56 -8.67 13.59
N ASN A 314 -1.37 -8.82 12.28
CA ASN A 314 -1.53 -7.70 11.35
C ASN A 314 -3.01 -7.33 11.15
N ALA A 315 -3.92 -8.31 11.18
CA ALA A 315 -5.36 -8.04 11.18
C ALA A 315 -5.80 -7.31 12.45
N ALA A 316 -5.27 -7.69 13.63
CA ALA A 316 -5.53 -7.02 14.89
C ALA A 316 -5.13 -5.54 14.84
N ALA A 317 -3.94 -5.25 14.31
CA ALA A 317 -3.48 -3.88 14.11
C ALA A 317 -4.42 -3.10 13.18
N ALA A 318 -4.89 -3.71 12.09
CA ALA A 318 -5.85 -3.07 11.18
C ALA A 318 -7.20 -2.80 11.86
N LEU A 319 -7.67 -3.68 12.74
CA LEU A 319 -8.89 -3.48 13.51
C LEU A 319 -8.74 -2.34 14.56
N VAL A 320 -7.54 -2.15 15.12
CA VAL A 320 -7.24 -1.01 15.99
C VAL A 320 -7.26 0.30 15.18
N VAL A 321 -6.55 0.35 14.04
CA VAL A 321 -6.54 1.52 13.15
C VAL A 321 -7.94 1.83 12.62
N ALA A 322 -8.75 0.80 12.36
CA ALA A 322 -10.17 0.96 11.99
C ALA A 322 -11.05 1.52 13.12
N GLY A 323 -10.56 1.59 14.35
CA GLY A 323 -11.31 2.04 15.52
C GLY A 323 -12.35 1.03 16.02
N VAL A 324 -12.25 -0.24 15.60
CA VAL A 324 -13.16 -1.32 15.99
C VAL A 324 -12.63 -2.09 17.21
N ALA A 325 -11.32 -2.17 17.36
CA ALA A 325 -10.66 -2.68 18.56
C ALA A 325 -10.01 -1.55 19.35
N ALA A 326 -10.11 -1.60 20.67
CA ALA A 326 -9.53 -0.59 21.56
C ALA A 326 -7.99 -0.70 21.62
N ASP A 327 -7.46 -1.91 21.48
CA ASP A 327 -6.04 -2.24 21.56
C ASP A 327 -5.73 -3.54 20.82
N LEU A 328 -4.44 -3.90 20.74
CA LEU A 328 -4.00 -5.12 20.07
C LEU A 328 -4.58 -6.41 20.70
N PRO A 329 -4.63 -6.57 22.02
CA PRO A 329 -5.30 -7.74 22.63
C PRO A 329 -6.75 -7.91 22.19
N ALA A 330 -7.55 -6.84 22.18
CA ALA A 330 -8.92 -6.88 21.68
C ALA A 330 -8.96 -7.18 20.17
N GLY A 331 -8.05 -6.58 19.40
CA GLY A 331 -7.90 -6.85 17.97
C GLY A 331 -7.58 -8.31 17.66
N LEU A 332 -6.68 -8.95 18.42
CA LEU A 332 -6.34 -10.36 18.28
C LEU A 332 -7.57 -11.26 18.49
N VAL A 333 -8.39 -10.95 19.49
CA VAL A 333 -9.64 -11.69 19.73
C VAL A 333 -10.59 -11.57 18.55
N LEU A 334 -10.82 -10.35 18.04
CA LEU A 334 -11.72 -10.13 16.90
C LEU A 334 -11.20 -10.78 15.60
N ALA A 335 -9.90 -10.67 15.33
CA ALA A 335 -9.27 -11.32 14.19
C ALA A 335 -9.37 -12.85 14.27
N GLY A 336 -9.10 -13.43 15.43
CA GLY A 336 -9.29 -14.86 15.68
C GLY A 336 -10.74 -15.29 15.46
N GLN A 337 -11.70 -14.54 16.01
CA GLN A 337 -13.13 -14.81 15.83
C GLN A 337 -13.57 -14.74 14.35
N SER A 338 -13.02 -13.83 13.56
CA SER A 338 -13.29 -13.72 12.12
C SER A 338 -12.93 -15.02 11.39
N ILE A 339 -11.79 -15.62 11.74
CA ILE A 339 -11.34 -16.90 11.17
C ILE A 339 -12.19 -18.05 11.72
N ASP A 340 -12.28 -18.19 13.04
CA ASP A 340 -12.88 -19.34 13.72
C ASP A 340 -14.38 -19.47 13.50
N SER A 341 -15.08 -18.35 13.22
CA SER A 341 -16.49 -18.35 12.85
C SER A 341 -16.74 -18.60 11.35
N GLY A 342 -15.68 -18.70 10.53
CA GLY A 342 -15.79 -18.87 9.07
C GLY A 342 -16.06 -17.57 8.30
N LYS A 343 -16.19 -16.43 8.96
CA LYS A 343 -16.49 -15.14 8.30
C LYS A 343 -15.38 -14.67 7.37
N ALA A 344 -14.10 -14.92 7.71
CA ALA A 344 -12.98 -14.64 6.82
C ALA A 344 -13.06 -15.46 5.52
N ALA A 345 -13.40 -16.74 5.62
CA ALA A 345 -13.61 -17.61 4.45
C ALA A 345 -14.81 -17.16 3.61
N GLU A 346 -15.89 -16.74 4.25
CA GLU A 346 -17.10 -16.18 3.58
C GLU A 346 -16.79 -14.88 2.85
N ALA A 347 -16.02 -13.98 3.48
CA ALA A 347 -15.58 -12.72 2.85
C ALA A 347 -14.75 -13.00 1.59
N LEU A 348 -13.81 -13.94 1.64
CA LEU A 348 -13.03 -14.36 0.46
C LEU A 348 -13.95 -14.93 -0.63
N ALA A 349 -14.82 -15.85 -0.31
CA ALA A 349 -15.74 -16.46 -1.27
C ALA A 349 -16.66 -15.42 -1.92
N THR A 350 -17.15 -14.47 -1.12
CA THR A 350 -17.97 -13.36 -1.61
C THR A 350 -17.18 -12.42 -2.51
N LEU A 351 -15.92 -12.10 -2.16
CA LEU A 351 -15.04 -11.29 -3.02
C LEU A 351 -14.82 -11.95 -4.37
N VAL A 352 -14.53 -13.25 -4.41
CA VAL A 352 -14.38 -14.00 -5.66
C VAL A 352 -15.66 -13.86 -6.50
N ARG A 353 -16.82 -14.19 -5.94
CA ARG A 353 -18.10 -14.12 -6.66
C ARG A 353 -18.41 -12.71 -7.17
N VAL A 354 -18.36 -11.70 -6.31
CA VAL A 354 -18.69 -10.31 -6.65
C VAL A 354 -17.72 -9.74 -7.69
N SER A 355 -16.43 -10.11 -7.62
CA SER A 355 -15.45 -9.65 -8.62
C SER A 355 -15.77 -10.16 -10.02
N HIS A 356 -16.25 -11.40 -10.18
CA HIS A 356 -16.71 -11.92 -11.47
C HIS A 356 -17.98 -11.18 -11.96
N GLU A 357 -18.98 -11.03 -11.09
CA GLU A 357 -20.20 -10.30 -11.44
C GLU A 357 -19.94 -8.84 -11.82
N ALA A 358 -18.95 -8.19 -11.16
CA ALA A 358 -18.57 -6.81 -11.45
C ALA A 358 -17.74 -6.67 -12.73
N ALA A 359 -17.08 -7.73 -13.17
CA ALA A 359 -16.34 -7.73 -14.45
C ALA A 359 -17.26 -7.88 -15.67
N GLU A 360 -18.48 -8.42 -15.48
CA GLU A 360 -19.49 -8.59 -16.54
C GLU A 360 -20.37 -7.35 -16.72
N SER A 361 -20.28 -6.36 -15.79
CA SER A 361 -21.12 -5.15 -15.74
C SER A 361 -20.43 -3.95 -16.38
#